data_be55f01d4ad6deaa512424bc90cd6f14
#
_entry.id   be55f01d4ad6deaa512424bc90cd6f14
#
_cell.length_a   1.000
_cell.length_b   1.000
_cell.length_c   1.000
_cell.angle_alpha   90.00
_cell.angle_beta   90.00
_cell.angle_gamma   90.00
#
_symmetry.space_group_name_H-M   'P 1'
#
loop_
_entity.id
_entity.type
_entity.pdbx_description
1 polymer ?
#
loop_
_entity_poly.entity_id
_entity_poly.type
_entity_poly.pdbx_seq_one_letter_code
_entity_poly.pdbx_strand_id
1 'polypeptide(L)'
;MSAFNEETVLSVHHWTDRLFSFTTTRDPSLRFSNGHFTMIGLRVNDKPLLRAYSVASANYEESLEFLSIKVEHGPLTSKLQHIQVGDKIVVGRKPTGTLLIDYTLPGKRLYLFGTGTGLAPFLSIIRDPDTYEKYEKVILVHGVREVKELAYYDQITKDWPEDEVLGEIISNQLLYYPTVTREPFRNQGRITDLIKSNKLTDDLGLPPLNPLEDRAMM
;
A
#
# COMPACT_ATOMS: atom_id res chain seq x y z
N MET A 1 29.11 -6.62 8.35
CA MET A 1 27.92 -7.05 7.56
C MET A 1 27.45 -5.86 6.75
N SER A 2 27.05 -6.08 5.47
CA SER A 2 26.48 -5.01 4.64
C SER A 2 25.19 -4.49 5.27
N ALA A 3 24.92 -3.19 5.17
CA ALA A 3 23.65 -2.58 5.60
C ALA A 3 22.48 -2.92 4.65
N PHE A 4 22.76 -3.57 3.54
CA PHE A 4 21.82 -3.86 2.44
C PHE A 4 21.98 -5.30 1.97
N ASN A 5 20.86 -5.86 1.49
CA ASN A 5 20.80 -7.10 0.71
C ASN A 5 20.67 -6.76 -0.78
N GLU A 6 21.04 -7.69 -1.64
CA GLU A 6 20.68 -7.66 -3.05
C GLU A 6 19.58 -8.69 -3.30
N GLU A 7 18.40 -8.20 -3.66
CA GLU A 7 17.25 -9.02 -3.99
C GLU A 7 17.06 -9.07 -5.51
N THR A 8 16.48 -10.14 -6.00
CA THR A 8 16.22 -10.34 -7.43
C THR A 8 14.79 -9.98 -7.75
N VAL A 9 14.56 -9.20 -8.81
CA VAL A 9 13.23 -8.89 -9.32
C VAL A 9 12.56 -10.15 -9.84
N LEU A 10 11.38 -10.47 -9.32
CA LEU A 10 10.58 -11.63 -9.69
C LEU A 10 9.47 -11.29 -10.69
N SER A 11 8.89 -10.10 -10.56
CA SER A 11 7.85 -9.62 -11.48
C SER A 11 7.90 -8.09 -11.57
N VAL A 12 7.40 -7.56 -12.68
CA VAL A 12 7.16 -6.12 -12.88
C VAL A 12 5.79 -5.96 -13.55
N HIS A 13 4.95 -5.11 -12.98
CA HIS A 13 3.64 -4.81 -13.53
C HIS A 13 3.48 -3.30 -13.73
N HIS A 14 3.22 -2.89 -14.96
CA HIS A 14 2.97 -1.48 -15.32
C HIS A 14 1.47 -1.21 -15.34
N TRP A 15 0.95 -0.52 -14.33
CA TRP A 15 -0.47 -0.13 -14.22
C TRP A 15 -0.83 0.96 -15.22
N THR A 16 0.05 1.96 -15.34
CA THR A 16 -0.09 3.09 -16.27
C THR A 16 1.28 3.53 -16.78
N ASP A 17 1.30 4.55 -17.66
CA ASP A 17 2.54 5.20 -18.07
C ASP A 17 3.33 5.81 -16.89
N ARG A 18 2.68 6.01 -15.73
CA ARG A 18 3.27 6.66 -14.55
C ARG A 18 3.34 5.80 -13.30
N LEU A 19 2.70 4.63 -13.30
CA LEU A 19 2.57 3.80 -12.11
C LEU A 19 2.95 2.36 -12.44
N PHE A 20 3.76 1.76 -11.58
CA PHE A 20 4.16 0.36 -11.69
C PHE A 20 4.41 -0.24 -10.31
N SER A 21 4.29 -1.54 -10.21
CA SER A 21 4.72 -2.32 -9.05
C SER A 21 5.69 -3.40 -9.48
N PHE A 22 6.45 -3.90 -8.54
CA PHE A 22 7.35 -5.02 -8.76
C PHE A 22 7.53 -5.83 -7.49
N THR A 23 7.79 -7.12 -7.67
CA THR A 23 8.12 -8.03 -6.57
C THR A 23 9.59 -8.43 -6.65
N THR A 24 10.18 -8.72 -5.50
CA THR A 24 11.56 -9.21 -5.39
C THR A 24 11.61 -10.43 -4.48
N THR A 25 12.71 -11.17 -4.56
CA THR A 25 13.07 -12.10 -3.49
C THR A 25 13.16 -11.35 -2.16
N ARG A 26 13.10 -12.10 -1.06
CA ARG A 26 13.22 -11.60 0.29
C ARG A 26 14.25 -12.40 1.06
N ASP A 27 15.26 -11.72 1.59
CA ASP A 27 16.20 -12.36 2.52
C ASP A 27 15.45 -13.01 3.68
N PRO A 28 15.66 -14.30 3.96
CA PRO A 28 14.92 -15.01 5.01
C PRO A 28 15.09 -14.42 6.42
N SER A 29 16.13 -13.61 6.64
CA SER A 29 16.35 -12.93 7.92
C SER A 29 15.65 -11.58 8.02
N LEU A 30 15.09 -11.04 6.91
CA LEU A 30 14.42 -9.75 6.92
C LEU A 30 13.08 -9.86 7.67
N ARG A 31 12.92 -9.05 8.71
CA ARG A 31 11.68 -8.94 9.49
C ARG A 31 11.16 -7.51 9.41
N PHE A 32 9.85 -7.38 9.23
CA PHE A 32 9.17 -6.09 9.24
C PHE A 32 7.73 -6.26 9.77
N SER A 33 7.14 -5.17 10.20
CA SER A 33 5.71 -5.09 10.53
C SER A 33 4.96 -4.46 9.36
N ASN A 34 3.71 -4.87 9.15
CA ASN A 34 2.85 -4.31 8.12
C ASN A 34 2.67 -2.80 8.33
N GLY A 35 2.96 -2.01 7.27
CA GLY A 35 3.06 -0.55 7.32
C GLY A 35 4.47 0.01 7.38
N HIS A 36 5.50 -0.82 7.60
CA HIS A 36 6.90 -0.39 7.50
C HIS A 36 7.30 0.01 6.07
N PHE A 37 8.33 0.85 6.00
CA PHE A 37 9.09 1.11 4.79
C PHE A 37 10.53 0.63 4.94
N THR A 38 11.22 0.46 3.82
CA THR A 38 12.67 0.23 3.79
C THR A 38 13.33 1.06 2.70
N MET A 39 14.65 1.16 2.75
CA MET A 39 15.43 1.80 1.68
C MET A 39 15.60 0.82 0.55
N ILE A 40 15.16 1.17 -0.66
CA ILE A 40 15.41 0.38 -1.87
C ILE A 40 16.02 1.21 -2.98
N GLY A 41 16.66 0.55 -3.91
CA GLY A 41 17.20 1.20 -5.10
C GLY A 41 18.13 0.35 -5.94
N LEU A 42 18.97 1.02 -6.70
CA LEU A 42 19.87 0.42 -7.67
C LEU A 42 21.31 0.81 -7.37
N ARG A 43 22.28 -0.03 -7.80
CA ARG A 43 23.67 0.39 -7.87
C ARG A 43 23.89 1.24 -9.12
N VAL A 44 24.41 2.43 -8.92
CA VAL A 44 24.77 3.35 -10.00
C VAL A 44 26.24 3.72 -9.78
N ASN A 45 27.10 3.38 -10.72
CA ASN A 45 28.56 3.55 -10.60
C ASN A 45 29.10 2.94 -9.29
N ASP A 46 28.71 1.71 -9.00
CA ASP A 46 29.07 0.92 -7.80
C ASP A 46 28.58 1.50 -6.46
N LYS A 47 27.82 2.58 -6.49
CA LYS A 47 27.24 3.21 -5.29
C LYS A 47 25.72 2.95 -5.22
N PRO A 48 25.18 2.65 -4.03
CA PRO A 48 23.73 2.49 -3.88
C PRO A 48 23.03 3.84 -3.99
N LEU A 49 22.10 3.95 -4.94
CA LEU A 49 21.15 5.05 -5.06
C LEU A 49 19.82 4.59 -4.48
N LEU A 50 19.49 5.06 -3.29
CA LEU A 50 18.37 4.54 -2.49
C LEU A 50 17.30 5.60 -2.22
N ARG A 51 16.07 5.15 -2.05
CA ARG A 51 14.93 5.94 -1.53
C ARG A 51 14.09 5.07 -0.61
N ALA A 52 13.36 5.73 0.29
CA ALA A 52 12.39 5.06 1.16
C ALA A 52 11.16 4.61 0.34
N TYR A 53 10.79 3.35 0.51
CA TYR A 53 9.60 2.74 -0.10
C TYR A 53 8.84 1.94 0.95
N SER A 54 7.55 2.19 1.07
CA SER A 54 6.68 1.34 1.87
C SER A 54 6.63 -0.06 1.28
N VAL A 55 6.70 -1.06 2.15
CA VAL A 55 6.51 -2.45 1.75
C VAL A 55 5.02 -2.67 1.52
N ALA A 56 4.66 -3.12 0.32
CA ALA A 56 3.27 -3.38 -0.05
C ALA A 56 2.85 -4.82 0.23
N SER A 57 3.79 -5.78 0.22
CA SER A 57 3.55 -7.18 0.62
C SER A 57 3.27 -7.29 2.11
N ALA A 58 2.53 -8.31 2.52
CA ALA A 58 2.33 -8.63 3.93
C ALA A 58 3.61 -9.22 4.55
N ASN A 59 3.74 -9.09 5.87
CA ASN A 59 4.95 -9.48 6.59
C ASN A 59 5.21 -11.01 6.61
N TYR A 60 4.22 -11.82 6.31
CA TYR A 60 4.32 -13.28 6.22
C TYR A 60 4.64 -13.78 4.79
N GLU A 61 4.53 -12.92 3.76
CA GLU A 61 4.84 -13.30 2.38
C GLU A 61 6.34 -13.54 2.19
N GLU A 62 6.69 -14.47 1.32
CA GLU A 62 8.07 -14.85 1.02
C GLU A 62 8.79 -13.88 0.06
N SER A 63 8.04 -12.97 -0.56
CA SER A 63 8.55 -11.93 -1.46
C SER A 63 8.28 -10.54 -0.90
N LEU A 64 9.03 -9.56 -1.39
CA LEU A 64 8.75 -8.15 -1.14
C LEU A 64 8.06 -7.54 -2.35
N GLU A 65 7.06 -6.70 -2.11
CA GLU A 65 6.38 -5.95 -3.15
C GLU A 65 6.48 -4.46 -2.89
N PHE A 66 6.65 -3.70 -3.96
CA PHE A 66 6.78 -2.24 -3.93
C PHE A 66 5.94 -1.59 -5.03
N LEU A 67 5.27 -0.49 -4.68
CA LEU A 67 4.52 0.33 -5.62
C LEU A 67 5.27 1.65 -5.86
N SER A 68 5.50 2.01 -7.11
CA SER A 68 6.31 3.16 -7.50
C SER A 68 5.67 3.98 -8.61
N ILE A 69 5.94 5.29 -8.57
CA ILE A 69 5.66 6.18 -9.69
C ILE A 69 6.87 6.30 -10.60
N LYS A 70 6.62 6.58 -11.88
CA LYS A 70 7.65 6.93 -12.88
C LYS A 70 7.79 8.44 -12.90
N VAL A 71 8.89 8.95 -12.34
CA VAL A 71 9.25 10.37 -12.41
C VAL A 71 10.39 10.51 -13.40
N GLU A 72 10.13 11.17 -14.53
CA GLU A 72 11.03 11.26 -15.68
C GLU A 72 12.45 11.73 -15.32
N HIS A 73 12.55 12.75 -14.46
CA HIS A 73 13.84 13.29 -14.00
C HIS A 73 14.19 12.89 -12.56
N GLY A 74 13.46 11.93 -11.98
CA GLY A 74 13.77 11.42 -10.64
C GLY A 74 15.09 10.64 -10.63
N PRO A 75 16.02 10.91 -9.72
CA PRO A 75 17.34 10.25 -9.73
C PRO A 75 17.26 8.72 -9.74
N LEU A 76 16.36 8.14 -8.94
CA LEU A 76 16.15 6.69 -8.87
C LEU A 76 15.04 6.24 -9.84
N THR A 77 13.89 6.88 -9.82
CA THR A 77 12.70 6.39 -10.55
C THR A 77 12.86 6.42 -12.06
N SER A 78 13.67 7.34 -12.62
CA SER A 78 14.02 7.34 -14.05
C SER A 78 14.75 6.07 -14.50
N LYS A 79 15.42 5.37 -13.57
CA LYS A 79 16.11 4.09 -13.80
C LYS A 79 15.26 2.90 -13.35
N LEU A 80 14.66 3.00 -12.17
CA LEU A 80 13.87 1.94 -11.56
C LEU A 80 12.67 1.52 -12.44
N GLN A 81 12.09 2.46 -13.21
CA GLN A 81 10.98 2.15 -14.12
C GLN A 81 11.33 1.19 -15.27
N HIS A 82 12.62 0.93 -15.49
CA HIS A 82 13.12 0.06 -16.57
C HIS A 82 13.62 -1.30 -16.07
N ILE A 83 13.47 -1.59 -14.79
CA ILE A 83 13.86 -2.89 -14.25
C ILE A 83 13.08 -4.02 -14.91
N GLN A 84 13.74 -5.16 -15.02
CA GLN A 84 13.18 -6.38 -15.59
C GLN A 84 13.35 -7.56 -14.62
N VAL A 85 12.60 -8.62 -14.86
CA VAL A 85 12.75 -9.88 -14.13
C VAL A 85 14.19 -10.35 -14.23
N GLY A 86 14.78 -10.69 -13.09
CA GLY A 86 16.19 -11.08 -12.96
C GLY A 86 17.14 -9.96 -12.56
N ASP A 87 16.74 -8.69 -12.70
CA ASP A 87 17.55 -7.55 -12.24
C ASP A 87 17.75 -7.56 -10.72
N LYS A 88 18.81 -6.89 -10.26
CA LYS A 88 19.14 -6.77 -8.85
C LYS A 88 18.67 -5.44 -8.27
N ILE A 89 17.97 -5.53 -7.14
CA ILE A 89 17.54 -4.41 -6.32
C ILE A 89 18.30 -4.44 -4.99
N VAL A 90 18.80 -3.28 -4.58
CA VAL A 90 19.39 -3.10 -3.25
C VAL A 90 18.27 -2.83 -2.27
N VAL A 91 18.18 -3.62 -1.20
CA VAL A 91 17.13 -3.54 -0.17
C VAL A 91 17.78 -3.35 1.21
N GLY A 92 17.32 -2.37 1.96
CA GLY A 92 17.77 -2.09 3.33
C GLY A 92 17.39 -3.22 4.28
N ARG A 93 18.31 -3.61 5.16
CA ARG A 93 18.11 -4.72 6.13
C ARG A 93 17.33 -4.32 7.37
N LYS A 94 17.03 -3.03 7.55
CA LYS A 94 16.32 -2.50 8.72
C LYS A 94 15.08 -1.72 8.26
N PRO A 95 13.97 -2.41 7.94
CA PRO A 95 12.69 -1.76 7.76
C PRO A 95 12.31 -0.98 9.02
N THR A 96 11.64 0.15 8.85
CA THR A 96 11.24 1.03 9.95
C THR A 96 9.98 1.81 9.57
N GLY A 97 9.42 2.54 10.51
CA GLY A 97 8.26 3.38 10.31
C GLY A 97 7.35 3.36 11.53
N THR A 98 6.41 4.27 11.55
CA THR A 98 5.45 4.41 12.66
C THR A 98 4.00 4.25 12.20
N LEU A 99 3.80 3.94 10.90
CA LEU A 99 2.46 3.70 10.35
C LEU A 99 2.02 2.25 10.64
N LEU A 100 1.94 1.91 11.92
CA LEU A 100 1.64 0.57 12.42
C LEU A 100 0.33 0.57 13.20
N ILE A 101 -0.45 -0.51 13.06
CA ILE A 101 -1.68 -0.69 13.84
C ILE A 101 -1.40 -0.72 15.34
N ASP A 102 -0.21 -1.15 15.77
CA ASP A 102 0.20 -1.19 17.19
C ASP A 102 0.24 0.20 17.83
N TYR A 103 0.48 1.25 17.05
CA TYR A 103 0.53 2.62 17.55
C TYR A 103 -0.84 3.32 17.52
N THR A 104 -1.87 2.66 17.03
CA THR A 104 -3.22 3.20 17.08
C THR A 104 -3.91 2.83 18.38
N LEU A 105 -4.69 3.77 18.92
CA LEU A 105 -5.53 3.50 20.08
C LEU A 105 -6.64 2.49 19.75
N PRO A 106 -7.20 1.77 20.72
CA PRO A 106 -8.38 0.94 20.50
C PRO A 106 -9.54 1.73 19.89
N GLY A 107 -10.29 1.10 19.01
CA GLY A 107 -11.45 1.69 18.31
C GLY A 107 -12.27 0.61 17.64
N LYS A 108 -13.43 0.97 17.08
CA LYS A 108 -14.26 0.03 16.31
C LYS A 108 -13.89 0.01 14.83
N ARG A 109 -13.56 1.20 14.27
CA ARG A 109 -13.33 1.36 12.85
C ARG A 109 -11.95 1.96 12.58
N LEU A 110 -11.23 1.40 11.63
CA LEU A 110 -9.95 1.91 11.15
C LEU A 110 -10.10 2.47 9.74
N TYR A 111 -9.82 3.75 9.57
CA TYR A 111 -9.79 4.42 8.28
C TYR A 111 -8.34 4.55 7.79
N LEU A 112 -8.07 4.02 6.60
CA LEU A 112 -6.79 4.07 5.91
C LEU A 112 -6.91 5.00 4.70
N PHE A 113 -6.32 6.19 4.78
CA PHE A 113 -6.44 7.23 3.76
C PHE A 113 -5.20 7.28 2.86
N GLY A 114 -5.24 6.59 1.71
CA GLY A 114 -4.16 6.56 0.74
C GLY A 114 -4.45 7.37 -0.52
N THR A 115 -3.47 8.12 -1.00
CA THR A 115 -3.51 8.77 -2.32
C THR A 115 -2.37 8.28 -3.19
N GLY A 116 -2.67 7.88 -4.44
CA GLY A 116 -1.66 7.37 -5.36
C GLY A 116 -0.83 6.22 -4.75
N THR A 117 0.50 6.35 -4.75
CA THR A 117 1.40 5.34 -4.15
C THR A 117 1.37 5.28 -2.62
N GLY A 118 0.73 6.24 -1.95
CA GLY A 118 0.42 6.14 -0.52
C GLY A 118 -0.51 4.97 -0.17
N LEU A 119 -1.05 4.28 -1.17
CA LEU A 119 -1.73 3.00 -1.01
C LEU A 119 -0.81 1.89 -0.48
N ALA A 120 0.47 1.90 -0.84
CA ALA A 120 1.41 0.78 -0.60
C ALA A 120 1.43 0.25 0.85
N PRO A 121 1.63 1.07 1.91
CA PRO A 121 1.63 0.56 3.27
C PRO A 121 0.28 -0.02 3.69
N PHE A 122 -0.81 0.47 3.13
CA PHE A 122 -2.15 -0.02 3.44
C PHE A 122 -2.45 -1.36 2.77
N LEU A 123 -1.84 -1.67 1.62
CA LEU A 123 -1.92 -3.02 1.02
C LEU A 123 -1.34 -4.08 1.96
N SER A 124 -0.25 -3.76 2.65
CA SER A 124 0.34 -4.62 3.67
C SER A 124 -0.59 -4.76 4.89
N ILE A 125 -1.15 -3.66 5.39
CA ILE A 125 -2.01 -3.62 6.59
C ILE A 125 -3.34 -4.35 6.37
N ILE A 126 -4.00 -4.20 5.21
CA ILE A 126 -5.28 -4.87 4.96
C ILE A 126 -5.16 -6.37 4.69
N ARG A 127 -3.94 -6.88 4.51
CA ARG A 127 -3.65 -8.31 4.43
C ARG A 127 -3.15 -8.90 5.77
N ASP A 128 -3.14 -8.09 6.83
CA ASP A 128 -2.75 -8.51 8.19
C ASP A 128 -3.98 -8.98 8.97
N PRO A 129 -4.07 -10.25 9.39
CA PRO A 129 -5.15 -10.74 10.22
C PRO A 129 -5.33 -9.92 11.51
N ASP A 130 -4.23 -9.50 12.15
CA ASP A 130 -4.25 -8.72 13.38
C ASP A 130 -5.01 -7.40 13.24
N THR A 131 -5.06 -6.85 12.01
CA THR A 131 -5.85 -5.65 11.71
C THR A 131 -7.33 -5.88 11.95
N TYR A 132 -7.84 -7.03 11.58
CA TYR A 132 -9.25 -7.40 11.70
C TYR A 132 -9.62 -7.95 13.09
N GLU A 133 -8.64 -8.45 13.84
CA GLU A 133 -8.82 -8.76 15.25
C GLU A 133 -8.98 -7.48 16.09
N LYS A 134 -8.27 -6.41 15.68
CA LYS A 134 -8.27 -5.13 16.42
C LYS A 134 -9.47 -4.24 16.07
N TYR A 135 -10.02 -4.34 14.85
CA TYR A 135 -11.08 -3.46 14.36
C TYR A 135 -12.24 -4.24 13.75
N GLU A 136 -13.47 -3.86 14.11
CA GLU A 136 -14.70 -4.46 13.58
C GLU A 136 -14.87 -4.16 12.07
N LYS A 137 -14.41 -2.97 11.62
CA LYS A 137 -14.41 -2.54 10.22
C LYS A 137 -13.11 -1.83 9.86
N VAL A 138 -12.60 -2.13 8.69
CA VAL A 138 -11.44 -1.48 8.09
C VAL A 138 -11.89 -0.79 6.81
N ILE A 139 -11.69 0.52 6.72
CA ILE A 139 -12.15 1.33 5.60
C ILE A 139 -10.92 1.81 4.82
N LEU A 140 -10.66 1.22 3.66
CA LEU A 140 -9.60 1.65 2.77
C LEU A 140 -10.12 2.68 1.78
N VAL A 141 -9.71 3.93 1.95
CA VAL A 141 -10.05 5.04 1.05
C VAL A 141 -8.86 5.31 0.12
N HIS A 142 -9.03 5.01 -1.16
CA HIS A 142 -7.99 5.15 -2.17
C HIS A 142 -8.32 6.28 -3.13
N GLY A 143 -7.64 7.43 -2.99
CA GLY A 143 -7.82 8.60 -3.85
C GLY A 143 -6.82 8.64 -4.99
N VAL A 144 -7.32 8.74 -6.23
CA VAL A 144 -6.50 8.88 -7.44
C VAL A 144 -7.02 10.02 -8.32
N ARG A 145 -6.29 10.36 -9.38
CA ARG A 145 -6.69 11.39 -10.33
C ARG A 145 -7.61 10.81 -11.41
N GLU A 146 -7.23 9.69 -11.97
CA GLU A 146 -7.91 9.02 -13.09
C GLU A 146 -8.18 7.55 -12.75
N VAL A 147 -9.22 6.96 -13.29
CA VAL A 147 -9.64 5.57 -13.03
C VAL A 147 -8.53 4.56 -13.29
N LYS A 148 -7.75 4.78 -14.36
CA LYS A 148 -6.61 3.90 -14.70
C LYS A 148 -5.50 3.87 -13.64
N GLU A 149 -5.47 4.84 -12.73
CA GLU A 149 -4.51 4.89 -11.62
C GLU A 149 -4.97 4.07 -10.39
N LEU A 150 -6.15 3.42 -10.43
CA LEU A 150 -6.65 2.53 -9.39
C LEU A 150 -5.90 1.19 -9.43
N ALA A 151 -4.60 1.21 -9.13
CA ALA A 151 -3.81 0.00 -8.98
C ALA A 151 -4.40 -0.90 -7.89
N TYR A 152 -4.26 -2.22 -8.06
CA TYR A 152 -4.80 -3.25 -7.16
C TYR A 152 -6.32 -3.27 -6.99
N TYR A 153 -7.06 -2.57 -7.86
CA TYR A 153 -8.52 -2.54 -7.77
C TYR A 153 -9.12 -3.95 -7.83
N ASP A 154 -8.71 -4.76 -8.81
CA ASP A 154 -9.23 -6.12 -8.95
C ASP A 154 -8.76 -7.04 -7.81
N GLN A 155 -7.51 -6.92 -7.37
CA GLN A 155 -7.01 -7.68 -6.22
C GLN A 155 -7.83 -7.39 -4.95
N ILE A 156 -8.09 -6.12 -4.65
CA ILE A 156 -8.84 -5.72 -3.45
C ILE A 156 -10.31 -6.14 -3.54
N THR A 157 -10.91 -6.08 -4.74
CA THR A 157 -12.36 -6.27 -4.89
C THR A 157 -12.77 -7.69 -5.28
N LYS A 158 -11.83 -8.49 -5.77
CA LYS A 158 -12.10 -9.85 -6.28
C LYS A 158 -11.15 -10.89 -5.70
N ASP A 159 -9.83 -10.75 -5.98
CA ASP A 159 -8.87 -11.82 -5.71
C ASP A 159 -8.70 -12.07 -4.21
N TRP A 160 -8.50 -11.03 -3.40
CA TRP A 160 -8.33 -11.20 -1.95
C TRP A 160 -9.61 -11.58 -1.20
N PRO A 161 -10.82 -11.13 -1.58
CA PRO A 161 -12.07 -11.70 -1.05
C PRO A 161 -12.29 -13.19 -1.35
N GLU A 162 -11.63 -13.73 -2.37
CA GLU A 162 -11.67 -15.16 -2.74
C GLU A 162 -10.50 -15.98 -2.17
N ASP A 163 -9.59 -15.34 -1.43
CA ASP A 163 -8.45 -16.01 -0.79
C ASP A 163 -8.92 -17.05 0.25
N GLU A 164 -8.32 -18.24 0.24
CA GLU A 164 -8.73 -19.37 1.09
C GLU A 164 -8.53 -19.11 2.59
N VAL A 165 -7.62 -18.19 2.96
CA VAL A 165 -7.24 -17.92 4.37
C VAL A 165 -7.87 -16.63 4.88
N LEU A 166 -7.77 -15.55 4.11
CA LEU A 166 -8.20 -14.21 4.53
C LEU A 166 -9.51 -13.75 3.89
N GLY A 167 -10.00 -14.44 2.85
CA GLY A 167 -11.11 -13.96 2.04
C GLY A 167 -12.39 -13.73 2.82
N GLU A 168 -12.74 -14.62 3.75
CA GLU A 168 -13.93 -14.47 4.59
C GLU A 168 -13.84 -13.21 5.48
N ILE A 169 -12.69 -12.98 6.11
CA ILE A 169 -12.46 -11.81 6.96
C ILE A 169 -12.50 -10.53 6.14
N ILE A 170 -11.78 -10.50 5.01
CA ILE A 170 -11.75 -9.36 4.09
C ILE A 170 -13.17 -9.04 3.60
N SER A 171 -13.91 -10.03 3.12
CA SER A 171 -15.28 -9.85 2.63
C SER A 171 -16.23 -9.29 3.67
N ASN A 172 -16.05 -9.66 4.94
CA ASN A 172 -16.93 -9.24 6.03
C ASN A 172 -16.56 -7.89 6.65
N GLN A 173 -15.27 -7.54 6.69
CA GLN A 173 -14.78 -6.41 7.49
C GLN A 173 -14.13 -5.29 6.68
N LEU A 174 -13.59 -5.55 5.47
CA LEU A 174 -12.99 -4.53 4.62
C LEU A 174 -14.03 -3.79 3.79
N LEU A 175 -14.04 -2.47 3.89
CA LEU A 175 -14.80 -1.58 3.01
C LEU A 175 -13.82 -0.80 2.13
N TYR A 176 -13.80 -1.10 0.84
CA TYR A 176 -12.94 -0.39 -0.10
C TYR A 176 -13.70 0.75 -0.77
N TYR A 177 -13.20 1.97 -0.57
CA TYR A 177 -13.77 3.20 -1.14
C TYR A 177 -12.77 3.89 -2.07
N PRO A 178 -12.69 3.47 -3.36
CA PRO A 178 -11.91 4.19 -4.36
C PRO A 178 -12.62 5.49 -4.74
N THR A 179 -11.86 6.59 -4.85
CA THR A 179 -12.37 7.89 -5.30
C THR A 179 -11.48 8.51 -6.36
N VAL A 180 -12.09 9.15 -7.35
CA VAL A 180 -11.40 9.74 -8.51
C VAL A 180 -11.67 11.24 -8.55
N THR A 181 -10.66 12.05 -8.91
CA THR A 181 -10.79 13.51 -8.81
C THR A 181 -10.90 14.23 -10.16
N ARG A 182 -10.50 13.62 -11.28
CA ARG A 182 -10.38 14.31 -12.58
C ARG A 182 -11.31 13.82 -13.67
N GLU A 183 -12.06 12.75 -13.43
CA GLU A 183 -13.02 12.21 -14.37
C GLU A 183 -14.23 11.62 -13.63
N PRO A 184 -15.36 11.39 -14.31
CA PRO A 184 -16.53 10.77 -13.72
C PRO A 184 -16.24 9.36 -13.20
N PHE A 185 -16.65 9.09 -11.96
CA PHE A 185 -16.55 7.78 -11.32
C PHE A 185 -17.65 7.66 -10.26
N ARG A 186 -17.97 6.44 -9.84
CA ARG A 186 -19.02 6.20 -8.82
C ARG A 186 -18.81 7.01 -7.53
N ASN A 187 -17.55 7.15 -7.08
CA ASN A 187 -17.17 8.02 -5.98
C ASN A 187 -16.22 9.09 -6.53
N GLN A 188 -16.67 10.32 -6.56
CA GLN A 188 -15.90 11.43 -7.11
C GLN A 188 -15.63 12.50 -6.05
N GLY A 189 -14.37 12.92 -5.95
CA GLY A 189 -13.96 14.01 -5.07
C GLY A 189 -12.64 13.73 -4.34
N ARG A 190 -12.13 14.76 -3.68
CA ARG A 190 -10.95 14.63 -2.81
C ARG A 190 -11.37 13.99 -1.48
N ILE A 191 -10.51 13.16 -0.93
CA ILE A 191 -10.73 12.50 0.37
C ILE A 191 -11.15 13.52 1.44
N THR A 192 -10.46 14.65 1.52
CA THR A 192 -10.75 15.72 2.49
C THR A 192 -12.15 16.32 2.33
N ASP A 193 -12.64 16.44 1.10
CA ASP A 193 -13.96 17.03 0.83
C ASP A 193 -15.05 16.00 1.14
N LEU A 194 -14.81 14.74 0.82
CA LEU A 194 -15.70 13.62 1.15
C LEU A 194 -15.86 13.43 2.67
N ILE A 195 -14.78 13.62 3.44
CA ILE A 195 -14.82 13.60 4.91
C ILE A 195 -15.62 14.81 5.43
N LYS A 196 -15.31 16.02 4.98
CA LYS A 196 -15.96 17.25 5.46
C LYS A 196 -17.46 17.30 5.19
N SER A 197 -17.91 16.71 4.11
CA SER A 197 -19.32 16.64 3.72
C SER A 197 -20.08 15.44 4.31
N ASN A 198 -19.43 14.59 5.09
CA ASN A 198 -19.89 13.27 5.53
C ASN A 198 -20.21 12.28 4.38
N LYS A 199 -19.98 12.67 3.13
CA LYS A 199 -20.30 11.81 1.97
C LYS A 199 -19.64 10.45 2.04
N LEU A 200 -18.38 10.36 2.55
CA LEU A 200 -17.67 9.10 2.72
C LEU A 200 -18.45 8.12 3.62
N THR A 201 -18.89 8.59 4.77
CA THR A 201 -19.62 7.76 5.73
C THR A 201 -21.03 7.44 5.26
N ASP A 202 -21.72 8.41 4.65
CA ASP A 202 -23.06 8.22 4.09
C ASP A 202 -23.07 7.18 2.96
N ASP A 203 -22.13 7.27 2.01
CA ASP A 203 -22.00 6.31 0.91
C ASP A 203 -21.70 4.87 1.39
N LEU A 204 -21.03 4.73 2.53
CA LEU A 204 -20.70 3.44 3.14
C LEU A 204 -21.76 2.94 4.14
N GLY A 205 -22.79 3.72 4.40
CA GLY A 205 -23.81 3.39 5.41
C GLY A 205 -23.26 3.36 6.84
N LEU A 206 -22.20 4.14 7.11
CA LEU A 206 -21.56 4.25 8.40
C LEU A 206 -22.02 5.52 9.14
N PRO A 207 -21.98 5.53 10.48
CA PRO A 207 -22.20 6.76 11.23
C PRO A 207 -21.12 7.80 10.94
N PRO A 208 -21.40 9.10 11.14
CA PRO A 208 -20.39 10.15 11.03
C PRO A 208 -19.13 9.83 11.85
N LEU A 209 -17.96 10.32 11.38
CA LEU A 209 -16.68 10.09 12.06
C LEU A 209 -16.74 10.51 13.53
N ASN A 210 -16.39 9.60 14.42
CA ASN A 210 -16.38 9.79 15.85
C ASN A 210 -15.01 9.43 16.44
N PRO A 211 -14.25 10.38 17.01
CA PRO A 211 -12.92 10.11 17.54
C PRO A 211 -12.90 9.15 18.75
N LEU A 212 -14.05 8.83 19.35
CA LEU A 212 -14.13 7.82 20.40
C LEU A 212 -14.14 6.38 19.84
N GLU A 213 -14.61 6.19 18.59
CA GLU A 213 -14.75 4.88 17.95
C GLU A 213 -13.87 4.69 16.73
N ASP A 214 -13.45 5.78 16.08
CA ASP A 214 -12.72 5.75 14.82
C ASP A 214 -11.24 6.05 15.00
N ARG A 215 -10.42 5.37 14.21
CA ARG A 215 -8.97 5.63 14.09
C ARG A 215 -8.64 5.88 12.64
N ALA A 216 -7.63 6.69 12.39
CA ALA A 216 -7.22 7.03 11.04
C ALA A 216 -5.69 6.95 10.89
N MET A 217 -5.28 6.41 9.75
CA MET A 217 -3.88 6.38 9.30
C MET A 217 -3.81 7.05 7.93
N MET A 218 -2.77 7.90 7.73
CA MET A 218 -2.57 8.68 6.50
C MET A 218 -1.10 8.67 6.07
#